data_d8c53df2bb4913fc10d0987783833619
#
_entry.id   d8c53df2bb4913fc10d0987783833619
#
_cell.length_a   1.000
_cell.length_b   1.000
_cell.length_c   1.000
_cell.angle_alpha   90.00
_cell.angle_beta   90.00
_cell.angle_gamma   90.00
#
_symmetry.space_group_name_H-M   'P 1'
#
loop_
_entity.id
_entity.type
_entity.pdbx_description
1 polymer ?
#
loop_
_entity_poly.entity_id
_entity_poly.type
_entity_poly.pdbx_seq_one_letter_code
_entity_poly.pdbx_strand_id
1 'polypeptide(L)'
;YVREGIEIKHTRAGGTGVRSAYPVHLDEYPYRLEYGTLNLLGVAGLNAGVKWIQEQGIMNIHHREILLWDKLRKALQDIEGVTTYCASSIENQNPVLSFNINGFDSGDVGTMLDVDYNIAVRTGLQCAPKVHEVIGTFDIHGTVRMSIGAFTTEEDVNTAIEAVKE
;
A
#
# COMPACT_ATOMS: atom_id res chain seq x y z
N TYR A 1 -11.66 -8.91 13.78
CA TYR A 1 -12.18 -8.69 15.16
C TYR A 1 -13.67 -8.40 15.13
N VAL A 2 -14.41 -9.09 15.96
CA VAL A 2 -15.85 -8.86 16.17
C VAL A 2 -16.03 -8.44 17.63
N ARG A 3 -16.62 -7.26 17.84
CA ARG A 3 -16.90 -6.76 19.20
C ARG A 3 -17.94 -7.66 19.88
N GLU A 4 -17.77 -7.85 21.17
CA GLU A 4 -18.72 -8.59 22.00
C GLU A 4 -20.15 -8.03 21.86
N GLY A 5 -21.15 -8.91 21.79
CA GLY A 5 -22.56 -8.56 21.59
C GLY A 5 -22.96 -8.33 20.12
N ILE A 6 -22.03 -8.41 19.17
CA ILE A 6 -22.35 -8.36 17.74
C ILE A 6 -22.42 -9.77 17.17
N GLU A 7 -23.55 -10.10 16.56
CA GLU A 7 -23.76 -11.34 15.85
C GLU A 7 -23.59 -11.14 14.34
N ILE A 8 -22.63 -11.87 13.74
CA ILE A 8 -22.43 -11.86 12.29
C ILE A 8 -23.03 -13.13 11.71
N LYS A 9 -23.91 -12.98 10.71
CA LYS A 9 -24.42 -14.13 9.95
C LYS A 9 -23.37 -14.60 8.96
N HIS A 10 -23.19 -15.92 8.88
CA HIS A 10 -22.39 -16.50 7.80
C HIS A 10 -23.13 -16.30 6.46
N THR A 11 -22.37 -15.97 5.42
CA THR A 11 -22.87 -15.83 4.05
C THR A 11 -22.46 -16.98 3.16
N ARG A 12 -21.60 -17.84 3.68
CA ARG A 12 -21.10 -19.05 3.01
C ARG A 12 -21.06 -20.18 4.04
N ALA A 13 -21.18 -21.41 3.57
CA ALA A 13 -21.10 -22.61 4.37
C ALA A 13 -20.19 -23.63 3.66
N GLY A 14 -19.55 -24.50 4.42
CA GLY A 14 -18.68 -25.56 3.92
C GLY A 14 -17.99 -26.29 5.05
N GLY A 15 -17.17 -27.25 4.70
CA GLY A 15 -16.36 -27.99 5.69
C GLY A 15 -15.42 -27.05 6.43
N THR A 16 -15.38 -27.15 7.76
CA THR A 16 -14.53 -26.34 8.64
C THR A 16 -13.26 -27.09 9.09
N GLY A 17 -13.10 -28.35 8.68
CA GLY A 17 -12.02 -29.23 9.16
C GLY A 17 -12.22 -29.76 10.59
N VAL A 18 -13.31 -29.40 11.26
CA VAL A 18 -13.69 -29.88 12.61
C VAL A 18 -15.09 -30.46 12.56
N ARG A 19 -15.37 -31.45 13.46
CA ARG A 19 -16.68 -32.11 13.60
C ARG A 19 -17.23 -32.63 12.26
N SER A 20 -16.43 -33.36 11.49
CA SER A 20 -16.75 -33.84 10.14
C SER A 20 -18.03 -34.67 10.03
N ALA A 21 -18.53 -35.22 11.14
CA ALA A 21 -19.78 -35.98 11.20
C ALA A 21 -21.06 -35.10 11.27
N TYR A 22 -20.90 -33.77 11.44
CA TYR A 22 -22.03 -32.86 11.47
C TYR A 22 -22.48 -32.51 10.04
N PRO A 23 -23.78 -32.68 9.73
CA PRO A 23 -24.29 -32.44 8.37
C PRO A 23 -24.58 -30.95 8.09
N VAL A 24 -24.43 -30.08 9.08
CA VAL A 24 -24.72 -28.65 9.01
C VAL A 24 -23.49 -27.83 9.38
N HIS A 25 -23.46 -26.59 8.88
CA HIS A 25 -22.38 -25.64 9.25
C HIS A 25 -22.48 -25.29 10.74
N LEU A 26 -21.32 -25.16 11.39
CA LEU A 26 -21.27 -24.88 12.83
C LEU A 26 -21.62 -23.43 13.12
N ASP A 27 -22.45 -23.20 14.15
CA ASP A 27 -22.90 -21.86 14.54
C ASP A 27 -21.99 -21.17 15.54
N GLU A 28 -21.07 -21.92 16.15
CA GLU A 28 -20.14 -21.37 17.16
C GLU A 28 -18.96 -20.64 16.51
N TYR A 29 -18.53 -19.54 17.08
CA TYR A 29 -17.30 -18.85 16.68
C TYR A 29 -16.05 -19.66 17.08
N PRO A 30 -14.96 -19.65 16.27
CA PRO A 30 -14.82 -18.94 14.98
C PRO A 30 -15.41 -19.65 13.78
N TYR A 31 -15.80 -20.92 13.91
CA TYR A 31 -16.21 -21.82 12.82
C TYR A 31 -17.41 -21.32 12.02
N ARG A 32 -18.29 -20.55 12.68
CA ARG A 32 -19.44 -19.92 12.01
C ARG A 32 -19.06 -19.07 10.78
N LEU A 33 -17.88 -18.45 10.81
CA LEU A 33 -17.40 -17.57 9.74
C LEU A 33 -16.34 -18.23 8.85
N GLU A 34 -15.92 -19.45 9.18
CA GLU A 34 -14.88 -20.18 8.48
C GLU A 34 -15.48 -21.26 7.58
N TYR A 35 -14.97 -21.39 6.39
CA TYR A 35 -15.31 -22.44 5.44
C TYR A 35 -14.06 -22.84 4.64
N GLY A 36 -13.88 -24.14 4.47
CA GLY A 36 -12.67 -24.70 3.89
C GLY A 36 -11.53 -24.83 4.91
N THR A 37 -10.41 -25.38 4.47
CA THR A 37 -9.20 -25.55 5.27
C THR A 37 -8.55 -24.18 5.49
N LEU A 38 -8.19 -23.88 6.74
CA LEU A 38 -7.51 -22.63 7.09
C LEU A 38 -6.16 -22.50 6.36
N ASN A 39 -5.85 -21.29 5.92
CA ASN A 39 -4.54 -20.95 5.38
C ASN A 39 -3.51 -20.82 6.52
N LEU A 40 -3.07 -21.94 7.06
CA LEU A 40 -2.13 -21.98 8.20
C LEU A 40 -0.80 -21.27 7.88
N LEU A 41 -0.31 -21.40 6.65
CA LEU A 41 0.93 -20.71 6.23
C LEU A 41 0.75 -19.20 6.22
N GLY A 42 -0.38 -18.72 5.70
CA GLY A 42 -0.70 -17.29 5.72
C GLY A 42 -0.87 -16.75 7.14
N VAL A 43 -1.51 -17.51 8.04
CA VAL A 43 -1.64 -17.13 9.45
C VAL A 43 -0.29 -17.10 10.16
N ALA A 44 0.59 -18.08 9.90
CA ALA A 44 1.94 -18.09 10.44
C ALA A 44 2.77 -16.88 9.95
N GLY A 45 2.68 -16.57 8.65
CA GLY A 45 3.34 -15.38 8.08
C GLY A 45 2.83 -14.08 8.67
N LEU A 46 1.51 -13.93 8.82
CA LEU A 46 0.90 -12.77 9.47
C LEU A 46 1.39 -12.62 10.92
N ASN A 47 1.42 -13.71 11.68
CA ASN A 47 1.91 -13.69 13.05
C ASN A 47 3.40 -13.25 13.14
N ALA A 48 4.24 -13.74 12.22
CA ALA A 48 5.64 -13.33 12.13
C ALA A 48 5.77 -11.84 11.78
N GLY A 49 4.99 -11.34 10.82
CA GLY A 49 4.98 -9.93 10.44
C GLY A 49 4.53 -9.01 11.57
N VAL A 50 3.47 -9.38 12.31
CA VAL A 50 3.00 -8.62 13.47
C VAL A 50 4.06 -8.57 14.59
N LYS A 51 4.72 -9.70 14.90
CA LYS A 51 5.80 -9.74 15.87
C LYS A 51 6.96 -8.84 15.46
N TRP A 52 7.37 -8.91 14.20
CA TRP A 52 8.43 -8.05 13.68
C TRP A 52 8.10 -6.57 13.82
N ILE A 53 6.86 -6.15 13.48
CA ILE A 53 6.41 -4.76 13.65
C ILE A 53 6.45 -4.35 15.13
N GLN A 54 6.03 -5.24 16.05
CA GLN A 54 6.09 -4.98 17.48
C GLN A 54 7.53 -4.81 17.99
N GLU A 55 8.46 -5.65 17.52
CA GLU A 55 9.89 -5.59 17.87
C GLU A 55 10.57 -4.33 17.33
N GLN A 56 10.28 -3.93 16.10
CA GLN A 56 10.81 -2.70 15.52
C GLN A 56 10.18 -1.43 16.12
N GLY A 57 8.92 -1.53 16.56
CA GLY A 57 8.10 -0.41 17.02
C GLY A 57 7.50 0.38 15.84
N ILE A 58 6.17 0.40 15.76
CA ILE A 58 5.43 1.02 14.65
C ILE A 58 5.80 2.49 14.44
N MET A 59 6.06 3.24 15.53
CA MET A 59 6.45 4.65 15.44
C MET A 59 7.87 4.83 14.90
N ASN A 60 8.78 3.91 15.17
CA ASN A 60 10.13 3.94 14.62
C ASN A 60 10.12 3.66 13.13
N ILE A 61 9.31 2.68 12.69
CA ILE A 61 9.09 2.39 11.27
C ILE A 61 8.55 3.62 10.57
N HIS A 62 7.46 4.18 11.08
CA HIS A 62 6.83 5.37 10.50
C HIS A 62 7.80 6.57 10.44
N HIS A 63 8.54 6.84 11.49
CA HIS A 63 9.50 7.94 11.51
C HIS A 63 10.58 7.80 10.41
N ARG A 64 11.13 6.59 10.26
CA ARG A 64 12.11 6.31 9.20
C ARG A 64 11.51 6.48 7.81
N GLU A 65 10.32 5.94 7.58
CA GLU A 65 9.62 6.04 6.31
C GLU A 65 9.33 7.49 5.93
N ILE A 66 8.88 8.31 6.88
CA ILE A 66 8.59 9.73 6.66
C ILE A 66 9.86 10.55 6.36
N LEU A 67 10.98 10.25 6.98
CA LEU A 67 12.25 10.92 6.65
C LEU A 67 12.69 10.63 5.21
N LEU A 68 12.61 9.38 4.77
CA LEU A 68 12.91 8.99 3.39
C LEU A 68 11.92 9.59 2.40
N TRP A 69 10.64 9.61 2.75
CA TRP A 69 9.60 10.24 1.94
C TRP A 69 9.83 11.75 1.79
N ASP A 70 10.17 12.46 2.86
CA ASP A 70 10.42 13.91 2.81
C ASP A 70 11.65 14.25 1.96
N LYS A 71 12.69 13.40 2.00
CA LYS A 71 13.85 13.49 1.10
C LYS A 71 13.43 13.35 -0.36
N LEU A 72 12.66 12.32 -0.69
CA LEU A 72 12.14 12.08 -2.05
C LEU A 72 11.27 13.26 -2.51
N ARG A 73 10.32 13.68 -1.68
CA ARG A 73 9.39 14.78 -1.96
C ARG A 73 10.14 16.08 -2.30
N LYS A 74 11.07 16.48 -1.44
CA LYS A 74 11.86 17.70 -1.65
C LYS A 74 12.65 17.64 -2.95
N ALA A 75 13.32 16.54 -3.19
CA ALA A 75 14.11 16.37 -4.40
C ALA A 75 13.24 16.42 -5.68
N LEU A 76 12.06 15.77 -5.68
CA LEU A 76 11.16 15.80 -6.83
C LEU A 76 10.52 17.19 -7.03
N GLN A 77 10.27 17.94 -5.96
CA GLN A 77 9.75 19.31 -6.05
C GLN A 77 10.75 20.30 -6.65
N ASP A 78 12.05 20.02 -6.53
CA ASP A 78 13.12 20.84 -7.09
C ASP A 78 13.41 20.54 -8.58
N ILE A 79 12.78 19.49 -9.16
CA ILE A 79 12.92 19.14 -10.57
C ILE A 79 11.93 19.96 -11.40
N GLU A 80 12.42 20.72 -12.37
CA GLU A 80 11.59 21.49 -13.29
C GLU A 80 10.68 20.54 -14.10
N GLY A 81 9.39 20.88 -14.18
CA GLY A 81 8.40 20.06 -14.89
C GLY A 81 7.78 18.95 -14.05
N VAL A 82 8.21 18.73 -12.82
CA VAL A 82 7.60 17.74 -11.92
C VAL A 82 6.56 18.42 -11.01
N THR A 83 5.38 17.86 -10.96
CA THR A 83 4.31 18.27 -10.02
C THR A 83 4.06 17.16 -9.01
N THR A 84 4.15 17.48 -7.72
CA THR A 84 3.90 16.52 -6.64
C THR A 84 2.55 16.77 -5.96
N TYR A 85 1.88 15.69 -5.56
CA TYR A 85 0.58 15.72 -4.87
C TYR A 85 0.75 15.09 -3.49
N CYS A 86 0.72 15.91 -2.46
CA CYS A 86 0.92 15.47 -1.08
C CYS A 86 0.19 16.42 -0.10
N ALA A 87 0.09 16.01 1.16
CA ALA A 87 -0.45 16.88 2.20
C ALA A 87 0.45 18.09 2.44
N SER A 88 -0.14 19.20 2.89
CA SER A 88 0.59 20.43 3.23
C SER A 88 1.46 20.29 4.49
N SER A 89 1.13 19.33 5.37
CA SER A 89 1.87 19.03 6.60
C SER A 89 2.36 17.59 6.59
N ILE A 90 3.64 17.41 6.95
CA ILE A 90 4.27 16.09 7.10
C ILE A 90 3.59 15.24 8.18
N GLU A 91 3.02 15.86 9.21
CA GLU A 91 2.33 15.17 10.31
C GLU A 91 1.08 14.41 9.86
N ASN A 92 0.47 14.85 8.75
CA ASN A 92 -0.74 14.25 8.17
C ASN A 92 -0.43 13.43 6.93
N GLN A 93 0.85 13.12 6.68
CA GLN A 93 1.30 12.41 5.49
C GLN A 93 1.61 10.96 5.79
N ASN A 94 1.12 10.07 4.93
CA ASN A 94 1.64 8.71 4.82
C ASN A 94 2.84 8.70 3.84
N PRO A 95 3.75 7.73 3.93
CA PRO A 95 4.95 7.67 3.09
C PRO A 95 4.66 7.24 1.65
N VAL A 96 3.69 7.92 1.04
CA VAL A 96 3.24 7.73 -0.35
C VAL A 96 3.32 9.06 -1.06
N LEU A 97 4.00 9.10 -2.21
CA LEU A 97 4.16 10.30 -3.03
C LEU A 97 3.58 10.05 -4.42
N SER A 98 2.63 10.88 -4.81
CA SER A 98 2.13 10.93 -6.18
C SER A 98 2.73 12.12 -6.91
N PHE A 99 3.06 11.95 -8.19
CA PHE A 99 3.62 13.01 -9.03
C PHE A 99 3.29 12.79 -10.50
N ASN A 100 3.44 13.86 -11.28
CA ASN A 100 3.44 13.83 -12.74
C ASN A 100 4.65 14.60 -13.28
N ILE A 101 5.08 14.24 -14.49
CA ILE A 101 6.11 14.93 -15.26
C ILE A 101 5.42 15.59 -16.46
N ASN A 102 5.65 16.88 -16.67
CA ASN A 102 5.03 17.62 -17.76
C ASN A 102 5.40 17.03 -19.13
N GLY A 103 4.39 16.79 -19.95
CA GLY A 103 4.55 16.23 -21.28
C GLY A 103 4.62 14.71 -21.36
N PHE A 104 4.56 14.00 -20.23
CA PHE A 104 4.54 12.53 -20.16
C PHE A 104 3.23 12.00 -19.59
N ASP A 105 2.74 10.90 -20.16
CA ASP A 105 1.68 10.12 -19.52
C ASP A 105 2.23 9.32 -18.34
N SER A 106 1.43 9.16 -17.29
CA SER A 106 1.85 8.45 -16.08
C SER A 106 2.23 6.99 -16.33
N GLY A 107 1.60 6.34 -17.31
CA GLY A 107 1.92 4.97 -17.74
C GLY A 107 3.27 4.86 -18.43
N ASP A 108 3.62 5.85 -19.26
CA ASP A 108 4.91 5.92 -19.96
C ASP A 108 6.04 6.11 -18.93
N VAL A 109 5.89 7.06 -18.00
CA VAL A 109 6.85 7.26 -16.91
C VAL A 109 7.05 6.00 -16.09
N GLY A 110 5.95 5.30 -15.74
CA GLY A 110 6.05 4.04 -15.01
C GLY A 110 6.79 2.96 -15.78
N THR A 111 6.60 2.88 -17.10
CA THR A 111 7.32 1.93 -17.96
C THR A 111 8.80 2.25 -18.03
N MET A 112 9.19 3.53 -18.18
CA MET A 112 10.59 3.96 -18.19
C MET A 112 11.27 3.64 -16.84
N LEU A 113 10.63 3.95 -15.72
CA LEU A 113 11.15 3.64 -14.39
C LEU A 113 11.37 2.14 -14.16
N ASP A 114 10.46 1.30 -14.65
CA ASP A 114 10.57 -0.16 -14.51
C ASP A 114 11.66 -0.73 -15.43
N VAL A 115 11.64 -0.38 -16.71
CA VAL A 115 12.51 -0.99 -17.74
C VAL A 115 13.97 -0.48 -17.63
N ASP A 116 14.15 0.83 -17.44
CA ASP A 116 15.48 1.45 -17.51
C ASP A 116 16.17 1.50 -16.15
N TYR A 117 15.39 1.59 -15.05
CA TYR A 117 15.91 1.77 -13.70
C TYR A 117 15.54 0.65 -12.72
N ASN A 118 14.74 -0.35 -13.14
CA ASN A 118 14.23 -1.42 -12.28
C ASN A 118 13.47 -0.88 -11.04
N ILE A 119 12.71 0.20 -11.22
CA ILE A 119 11.91 0.84 -10.17
C ILE A 119 10.43 0.58 -10.43
N ALA A 120 9.82 -0.32 -9.64
CA ALA A 120 8.41 -0.60 -9.71
C ALA A 120 7.58 0.52 -9.05
N VAL A 121 6.65 1.10 -9.82
CA VAL A 121 5.74 2.15 -9.36
C VAL A 121 4.30 1.80 -9.68
N ARG A 122 3.35 2.53 -9.10
CA ARG A 122 1.96 2.45 -9.49
C ARG A 122 1.59 3.65 -10.36
N THR A 123 0.89 3.43 -11.48
CA THR A 123 0.46 4.48 -12.40
C THR A 123 -1.06 4.52 -12.56
N GLY A 124 -1.58 5.59 -13.13
CA GLY A 124 -2.98 5.77 -13.47
C GLY A 124 -3.84 6.24 -12.29
N LEU A 125 -5.14 5.92 -12.34
CA LEU A 125 -6.13 6.35 -11.35
C LEU A 125 -6.07 5.58 -10.01
N GLN A 126 -5.27 4.51 -9.92
CA GLN A 126 -4.96 3.77 -8.69
C GLN A 126 -6.20 3.30 -7.89
N CYS A 127 -7.29 2.97 -8.62
CA CYS A 127 -8.60 2.60 -8.06
C CYS A 127 -9.24 3.70 -7.19
N ALA A 128 -8.85 4.96 -7.37
CA ALA A 128 -9.31 6.11 -6.60
C ALA A 128 -9.75 7.29 -7.50
N PRO A 129 -10.69 7.10 -8.45
CA PRO A 129 -11.06 8.12 -9.44
C PRO A 129 -11.49 9.44 -8.79
N LYS A 130 -12.23 9.39 -7.68
CA LYS A 130 -12.68 10.60 -6.97
C LYS A 130 -11.54 11.43 -6.38
N VAL A 131 -10.43 10.80 -5.99
CA VAL A 131 -9.23 11.53 -5.55
C VAL A 131 -8.66 12.31 -6.72
N HIS A 132 -8.56 11.66 -7.89
CA HIS A 132 -8.03 12.28 -9.11
C HIS A 132 -8.92 13.40 -9.65
N GLU A 133 -10.26 13.33 -9.48
CA GLU A 133 -11.18 14.43 -9.74
C GLU A 133 -10.85 15.65 -8.84
N VAL A 134 -10.63 15.41 -7.54
CA VAL A 134 -10.35 16.47 -6.55
C VAL A 134 -8.98 17.13 -6.78
N ILE A 135 -7.95 16.36 -7.08
CA ILE A 135 -6.59 16.88 -7.32
C ILE A 135 -6.35 17.32 -8.77
N GLY A 136 -7.38 17.22 -9.65
CA GLY A 136 -7.30 17.69 -11.04
C GLY A 136 -6.47 16.83 -11.98
N THR A 137 -6.29 15.54 -11.66
CA THR A 137 -5.48 14.62 -12.48
C THR A 137 -6.30 13.55 -13.19
N PHE A 138 -7.63 13.62 -13.11
CA PHE A 138 -8.50 12.63 -13.73
C PHE A 138 -8.38 12.64 -15.27
N ASP A 139 -8.45 13.82 -15.88
CA ASP A 139 -8.41 14.01 -17.32
C ASP A 139 -7.03 13.74 -17.95
N ILE A 140 -5.98 13.73 -17.14
CA ILE A 140 -4.62 13.35 -17.54
C ILE A 140 -4.27 11.93 -17.15
N HIS A 141 -5.26 11.08 -16.96
CA HIS A 141 -5.16 9.65 -16.68
C HIS A 141 -4.43 9.30 -15.37
N GLY A 142 -4.45 10.19 -14.36
CA GLY A 142 -3.95 9.91 -13.03
C GLY A 142 -2.51 10.39 -12.78
N THR A 143 -1.79 9.65 -11.95
CA THR A 143 -0.43 10.01 -11.50
C THR A 143 0.48 8.80 -11.48
N VAL A 144 1.77 9.03 -11.40
CA VAL A 144 2.76 8.05 -10.91
C VAL A 144 2.77 8.10 -9.38
N ARG A 145 2.84 6.95 -8.73
CA ARG A 145 2.89 6.85 -7.27
C ARG A 145 4.05 5.99 -6.81
N MET A 146 4.91 6.55 -5.99
CA MET A 146 5.94 5.86 -5.23
C MET A 146 5.50 5.66 -3.78
N SER A 147 5.85 4.52 -3.19
CA SER A 147 5.52 4.19 -1.80
C SER A 147 6.80 3.78 -1.08
N ILE A 148 7.08 4.43 0.04
CA ILE A 148 8.20 4.09 0.91
C ILE A 148 7.69 3.08 1.94
N GLY A 149 8.40 2.00 2.12
CA GLY A 149 8.07 0.96 3.08
C GLY A 149 9.19 0.70 4.07
N ALA A 150 8.92 -0.16 5.04
CA ALA A 150 9.84 -0.47 6.13
C ALA A 150 11.21 -1.02 5.68
N PHE A 151 11.31 -1.55 4.47
CA PHE A 151 12.54 -2.11 3.91
C PHE A 151 13.18 -1.19 2.87
N THR A 152 12.54 -0.07 2.50
CA THR A 152 13.13 0.90 1.58
C THR A 152 14.39 1.51 2.19
N THR A 153 15.45 1.56 1.41
CA THR A 153 16.74 2.13 1.82
C THR A 153 16.90 3.58 1.33
N GLU A 154 17.89 4.26 1.87
CA GLU A 154 18.27 5.60 1.38
C GLU A 154 18.82 5.53 -0.05
N GLU A 155 19.48 4.44 -0.41
CA GLU A 155 20.00 4.19 -1.75
C GLU A 155 18.85 4.03 -2.77
N ASP A 156 17.80 3.31 -2.42
CA ASP A 156 16.60 3.19 -3.27
C ASP A 156 15.99 4.57 -3.55
N VAL A 157 15.90 5.42 -2.53
CA VAL A 157 15.37 6.79 -2.68
C VAL A 157 16.29 7.63 -3.56
N ASN A 158 17.60 7.53 -3.41
CA ASN A 158 18.55 8.25 -4.26
C ASN A 158 18.43 7.80 -5.72
N THR A 159 18.36 6.49 -5.95
CA THR A 159 18.18 5.92 -7.30
C THR A 159 16.87 6.42 -7.93
N ALA A 160 15.77 6.48 -7.16
CA ALA A 160 14.50 6.99 -7.64
C ALA A 160 14.57 8.50 -7.99
N ILE A 161 15.29 9.29 -7.21
CA ILE A 161 15.50 10.72 -7.49
C ILE A 161 16.29 10.92 -8.79
N GLU A 162 17.37 10.19 -8.98
CA GLU A 162 18.18 10.31 -10.21
C GLU A 162 17.39 9.85 -11.44
N ALA A 163 16.65 8.74 -11.34
CA ALA A 163 15.81 8.24 -12.43
C ALA A 163 14.71 9.22 -12.89
N VAL A 164 14.20 10.07 -11.99
CA VAL A 164 13.20 11.10 -12.36
C VAL A 164 13.85 12.35 -12.94
N LYS A 165 15.14 12.59 -12.68
CA LYS A 165 15.90 13.73 -13.26
C LYS A 165 16.32 13.51 -14.69
N GLU A 166 16.63 12.27 -15.08
CA GLU A 166 17.01 11.88 -16.44
C GLU A 166 15.82 11.81 -17.41
#